data_72bc4db2ece6564652d7b2175999325a
#
_entry.id   72bc4db2ece6564652d7b2175999325a
#
_cell.length_a   1.000
_cell.length_b   1.000
_cell.length_c   1.000
_cell.angle_alpha   90.00
_cell.angle_beta   90.00
_cell.angle_gamma   90.00
#
_symmetry.space_group_name_H-M   'P 1'
#
loop_
_entity.id
_entity.type
_entity.pdbx_description
1 polymer ?
#
loop_
_entity_poly.entity_id
_entity_poly.type
_entity_poly.pdbx_seq_one_letter_code
_entity_poly.pdbx_strand_id
1 'polypeptide(L)'
;PVQREEKLSELSADAAEKGQYPHYMLKEIHEQPRAVAQTLEERVANGKLLEAAFGPAAGEVFARVEAVHIVACGTSFHAGSVARYLIEQVCRLPCHVDIASEYRYRSPVVPKNTLFVTISQSGETADTLAALRLAKEAGYLATLAICNVPESSLVRESDLVMLTRAGPEIGVAATKAFTTQITALTMLVIALAKHR
;
A
#
# COMPACT_ATOMS: atom_id res chain seq x y z
N PRO A 1 -28.26 -16.94 6.96
CA PRO A 1 -27.30 -17.23 5.91
C PRO A 1 -27.08 -15.94 5.10
N VAL A 2 -25.84 -15.50 4.99
CA VAL A 2 -25.50 -14.34 4.15
C VAL A 2 -25.22 -14.89 2.75
N GLN A 3 -26.04 -14.53 1.78
CA GLN A 3 -25.74 -14.76 0.37
C GLN A 3 -24.81 -13.63 -0.10
N ARG A 4 -23.60 -13.98 -0.50
CA ARG A 4 -22.66 -13.08 -1.18
C ARG A 4 -22.46 -13.60 -2.60
N GLU A 5 -22.26 -12.67 -3.53
CA GLU A 5 -21.87 -12.99 -4.88
C GLU A 5 -20.48 -13.66 -4.87
N GLU A 6 -20.35 -14.83 -5.46
CA GLU A 6 -19.07 -15.52 -5.59
C GLU A 6 -18.22 -14.80 -6.65
N LYS A 7 -17.06 -14.33 -6.25
CA LYS A 7 -16.05 -13.80 -7.18
C LYS A 7 -14.97 -14.85 -7.41
N LEU A 8 -14.74 -15.19 -8.67
CA LEU A 8 -13.64 -16.05 -9.05
C LEU A 8 -12.31 -15.33 -8.82
N SER A 9 -11.38 -16.01 -8.13
CA SER A 9 -10.02 -15.51 -7.97
C SER A 9 -9.28 -15.59 -9.31
N GLU A 10 -8.61 -14.51 -9.70
CA GLU A 10 -7.73 -14.48 -10.88
C GLU A 10 -6.39 -15.18 -10.64
N LEU A 11 -6.16 -15.72 -9.45
CA LEU A 11 -4.94 -16.43 -9.10
C LEU A 11 -4.92 -17.80 -9.79
N SER A 12 -3.94 -18.01 -10.69
CA SER A 12 -3.69 -19.34 -11.25
C SER A 12 -3.07 -20.27 -10.19
N ALA A 13 -3.45 -21.54 -10.22
CA ALA A 13 -2.85 -22.57 -9.34
C ALA A 13 -1.33 -22.62 -9.50
N ASP A 14 -0.82 -22.45 -10.73
CA ASP A 14 0.61 -22.44 -11.06
C ASP A 14 1.38 -21.33 -10.35
N ALA A 15 0.74 -20.21 -10.04
CA ALA A 15 1.39 -19.11 -9.31
C ALA A 15 1.78 -19.50 -7.87
N ALA A 16 1.07 -20.48 -7.29
CA ALA A 16 1.33 -20.98 -5.94
C ALA A 16 2.36 -22.14 -5.91
N GLU A 17 2.78 -22.66 -7.06
CA GLU A 17 3.78 -23.74 -7.13
C GLU A 17 5.22 -23.20 -7.04
N LYS A 18 6.12 -24.02 -6.48
CA LYS A 18 7.56 -23.67 -6.41
C LYS A 18 8.26 -23.67 -7.78
N GLY A 19 7.71 -24.42 -8.74
CA GLY A 19 8.35 -24.62 -10.03
C GLY A 19 9.74 -25.26 -9.87
N GLN A 20 10.73 -24.71 -10.55
CA GLN A 20 12.12 -25.21 -10.51
C GLN A 20 12.91 -24.81 -9.25
N TYR A 21 12.32 -24.05 -8.34
CA TYR A 21 13.04 -23.52 -7.18
C TYR A 21 12.91 -24.48 -5.97
N PRO A 22 13.98 -24.70 -5.19
CA PRO A 22 13.91 -25.54 -3.99
C PRO A 22 13.06 -24.91 -2.88
N HIS A 23 12.99 -23.56 -2.82
CA HIS A 23 12.27 -22.82 -1.80
C HIS A 23 11.41 -21.70 -2.40
N TYR A 24 10.23 -21.43 -1.80
CA TYR A 24 9.37 -20.32 -2.21
C TYR A 24 10.08 -18.96 -2.16
N MET A 25 10.83 -18.70 -1.09
CA MET A 25 11.58 -17.46 -0.96
C MET A 25 12.54 -17.22 -2.13
N LEU A 26 13.24 -18.26 -2.60
CA LEU A 26 14.14 -18.15 -3.75
C LEU A 26 13.36 -17.84 -5.05
N LYS A 27 12.23 -18.50 -5.28
CA LYS A 27 11.31 -18.19 -6.39
C LYS A 27 10.88 -16.72 -6.34
N GLU A 28 10.40 -16.28 -5.20
CA GLU A 28 9.87 -14.92 -4.99
C GLU A 28 10.95 -13.83 -5.15
N ILE A 29 12.20 -14.11 -4.77
CA ILE A 29 13.35 -13.24 -5.08
C ILE A 29 13.50 -13.06 -6.59
N HIS A 30 13.43 -14.14 -7.36
CA HIS A 30 13.55 -14.08 -8.82
C HIS A 30 12.32 -13.51 -9.52
N GLU A 31 11.16 -13.51 -8.88
CA GLU A 31 9.93 -12.90 -9.40
C GLU A 31 9.90 -11.37 -9.28
N GLN A 32 10.78 -10.75 -8.50
CA GLN A 32 10.74 -9.30 -8.24
C GLN A 32 10.70 -8.43 -9.49
N PRO A 33 11.52 -8.65 -10.54
CA PRO A 33 11.47 -7.82 -11.75
C PRO A 33 10.10 -7.84 -12.42
N ARG A 34 9.48 -9.03 -12.50
CA ARG A 34 8.13 -9.20 -13.04
C ARG A 34 7.09 -8.54 -12.15
N ALA A 35 7.17 -8.72 -10.85
CA ALA A 35 6.24 -8.11 -9.89
C ALA A 35 6.28 -6.58 -9.93
N VAL A 36 7.47 -5.98 -10.07
CA VAL A 36 7.63 -4.52 -10.26
C VAL A 36 6.97 -4.08 -11.57
N ALA A 37 7.19 -4.79 -12.68
CA ALA A 37 6.55 -4.48 -13.95
C ALA A 37 5.02 -4.53 -13.85
N GLN A 38 4.45 -5.56 -13.21
CA GLN A 38 3.02 -5.69 -12.97
C GLN A 38 2.46 -4.57 -12.06
N THR A 39 3.27 -4.12 -11.08
CA THR A 39 2.89 -2.97 -10.24
C THR A 39 2.79 -1.67 -11.05
N LEU A 40 3.56 -1.51 -12.11
CA LEU A 40 3.56 -0.32 -12.98
C LEU A 40 2.56 -0.41 -14.14
N GLU A 41 2.14 -1.62 -14.49
CA GLU A 41 1.28 -1.89 -15.65
C GLU A 41 -0.04 -1.11 -15.57
N GLU A 42 -0.46 -0.50 -16.70
CA GLU A 42 -1.66 0.35 -16.83
C GLU A 42 -1.67 1.61 -15.95
N ARG A 43 -0.62 1.89 -15.20
CA ARG A 43 -0.55 3.03 -14.27
C ARG A 43 0.35 4.15 -14.75
N VAL A 44 1.17 3.84 -15.75
CA VAL A 44 2.03 4.81 -16.42
C VAL A 44 1.67 4.84 -17.90
N ALA A 45 1.25 6.01 -18.40
CA ALA A 45 0.92 6.21 -19.80
C ALA A 45 1.69 7.42 -20.34
N ASN A 46 2.37 7.26 -21.48
CA ASN A 46 3.15 8.34 -22.11
C ASN A 46 4.18 9.00 -21.15
N GLY A 47 4.84 8.19 -20.31
CA GLY A 47 5.82 8.67 -19.33
C GLY A 47 5.21 9.44 -18.15
N LYS A 48 3.89 9.40 -17.98
CA LYS A 48 3.18 10.07 -16.88
C LYS A 48 2.44 9.07 -16.02
N LEU A 49 2.52 9.25 -14.71
CA LEU A 49 1.73 8.49 -13.74
C LEU A 49 0.27 8.95 -13.79
N LEU A 50 -0.63 7.97 -13.82
CA LEU A 50 -2.08 8.17 -13.72
C LEU A 50 -2.48 8.19 -12.23
N GLU A 51 -2.96 9.31 -11.72
CA GLU A 51 -3.42 9.42 -10.32
C GLU A 51 -4.60 8.50 -10.02
N ALA A 52 -5.44 8.23 -11.03
CA ALA A 52 -6.54 7.28 -10.94
C ALA A 52 -6.09 5.85 -10.55
N ALA A 53 -4.78 5.53 -10.65
CA ALA A 53 -4.21 4.29 -10.13
C ALA A 53 -4.41 4.11 -8.62
N PHE A 54 -4.63 5.19 -7.88
CA PHE A 54 -4.93 5.20 -6.44
C PHE A 54 -6.42 5.28 -6.13
N GLY A 55 -7.27 5.36 -7.15
CA GLY A 55 -8.71 5.51 -7.05
C GLY A 55 -9.21 6.78 -7.75
N PRO A 56 -10.51 6.85 -8.08
CA PRO A 56 -11.07 7.94 -8.89
C PRO A 56 -10.96 9.32 -8.23
N ALA A 57 -11.01 9.40 -6.90
CA ALA A 57 -10.91 10.66 -6.15
C ALA A 57 -9.46 11.08 -5.83
N ALA A 58 -8.46 10.30 -6.23
CA ALA A 58 -7.07 10.49 -5.80
C ALA A 58 -6.53 11.89 -6.12
N GLY A 59 -6.77 12.42 -7.33
CA GLY A 59 -6.30 13.74 -7.72
C GLY A 59 -6.84 14.87 -6.84
N GLU A 60 -8.13 14.83 -6.50
CA GLU A 60 -8.77 15.83 -5.62
C GLU A 60 -8.23 15.75 -4.18
N VAL A 61 -8.00 14.52 -3.69
CA VAL A 61 -7.42 14.30 -2.36
C VAL A 61 -5.98 14.78 -2.33
N PHE A 62 -5.14 14.38 -3.30
CA PHE A 62 -3.70 14.69 -3.33
C PHE A 62 -3.43 16.20 -3.45
N ALA A 63 -4.28 16.95 -4.15
CA ALA A 63 -4.19 18.39 -4.24
C ALA A 63 -4.34 19.13 -2.88
N ARG A 64 -4.96 18.45 -1.90
CA ARG A 64 -5.24 19.00 -0.57
C ARG A 64 -4.30 18.50 0.52
N VAL A 65 -3.48 17.49 0.24
CA VAL A 65 -2.59 16.87 1.23
C VAL A 65 -1.54 17.88 1.72
N GLU A 66 -1.43 18.09 3.02
CA GLU A 66 -0.42 18.95 3.65
C GLU A 66 0.56 18.15 4.54
N ALA A 67 0.22 16.91 4.87
CA ALA A 67 1.08 15.98 5.59
C ALA A 67 0.74 14.53 5.24
N VAL A 68 1.65 13.61 5.50
CA VAL A 68 1.43 12.16 5.30
C VAL A 68 1.71 11.42 6.60
N HIS A 69 0.87 10.46 6.93
CA HIS A 69 1.08 9.56 8.06
C HIS A 69 0.98 8.11 7.59
N ILE A 70 2.09 7.40 7.59
CA ILE A 70 2.19 6.00 7.17
C ILE A 70 2.14 5.10 8.40
N VAL A 71 1.29 4.08 8.37
CA VAL A 71 1.15 3.12 9.48
C VAL A 71 1.16 1.70 8.95
N ALA A 72 2.07 0.87 9.45
CA ALA A 72 2.25 -0.51 9.01
C ALA A 72 2.95 -1.37 10.07
N CYS A 73 3.07 -2.68 9.80
CA CYS A 73 3.84 -3.62 10.62
C CYS A 73 4.97 -4.26 9.79
N GLY A 74 6.01 -4.76 10.48
CA GLY A 74 7.07 -5.57 9.89
C GLY A 74 7.81 -4.88 8.73
N THR A 75 8.06 -5.60 7.65
CA THR A 75 8.76 -5.08 6.47
C THR A 75 8.01 -3.96 5.77
N SER A 76 6.66 -3.96 5.84
CA SER A 76 5.84 -2.86 5.34
C SER A 76 6.09 -1.54 6.08
N PHE A 77 6.35 -1.58 7.40
CA PHE A 77 6.79 -0.41 8.16
C PHE A 77 8.15 0.12 7.64
N HIS A 78 9.09 -0.78 7.33
CA HIS A 78 10.38 -0.37 6.75
C HIS A 78 10.22 0.24 5.35
N ALA A 79 9.30 -0.28 4.52
CA ALA A 79 8.97 0.34 3.24
C ALA A 79 8.43 1.77 3.41
N GLY A 80 7.54 1.98 4.38
CA GLY A 80 7.06 3.31 4.77
C GLY A 80 8.17 4.23 5.24
N SER A 81 9.13 3.69 6.03
CA SER A 81 10.28 4.45 6.51
C SER A 81 11.20 4.93 5.37
N VAL A 82 11.39 4.13 4.32
CA VAL A 82 12.10 4.56 3.11
C VAL A 82 11.33 5.65 2.38
N ALA A 83 10.02 5.48 2.21
CA ALA A 83 9.17 6.44 1.51
C ALA A 83 9.14 7.82 2.21
N ARG A 84 9.24 7.85 3.54
CA ARG A 84 9.29 9.09 4.31
C ARG A 84 10.38 10.03 3.79
N TYR A 85 11.59 9.54 3.58
CA TYR A 85 12.68 10.36 3.07
C TYR A 85 12.37 10.96 1.69
N LEU A 86 11.75 10.18 0.82
CA LEU A 86 11.35 10.64 -0.52
C LEU A 86 10.21 11.67 -0.45
N ILE A 87 9.21 11.44 0.39
CA ILE A 87 8.08 12.39 0.59
C ILE A 87 8.61 13.73 1.12
N GLU A 88 9.45 13.71 2.14
CA GLU A 88 10.03 14.93 2.72
C GLU A 88 10.95 15.65 1.72
N GLN A 89 11.79 14.91 0.99
CA GLN A 89 12.76 15.50 0.06
C GLN A 89 12.10 16.03 -1.21
N VAL A 90 11.19 15.27 -1.82
CA VAL A 90 10.62 15.57 -3.14
C VAL A 90 9.35 16.40 -3.02
N CYS A 91 8.42 15.98 -2.13
CA CYS A 91 7.13 16.65 -1.99
C CYS A 91 7.16 17.81 -0.98
N ARG A 92 8.20 17.93 -0.15
CA ARG A 92 8.30 18.91 0.94
C ARG A 92 7.12 18.83 1.92
N LEU A 93 6.60 17.62 2.12
CA LEU A 93 5.52 17.32 3.05
C LEU A 93 6.07 16.69 4.32
N PRO A 94 5.63 17.12 5.51
CA PRO A 94 5.89 16.37 6.75
C PRO A 94 5.37 14.93 6.60
N CYS A 95 6.20 13.95 6.97
CA CYS A 95 5.81 12.55 6.90
C CYS A 95 6.15 11.83 8.20
N HIS A 96 5.14 11.28 8.86
CA HIS A 96 5.31 10.42 10.04
C HIS A 96 5.14 8.96 9.64
N VAL A 97 5.88 8.07 10.30
CA VAL A 97 5.77 6.62 10.11
C VAL A 97 5.69 5.95 11.47
N ASP A 98 4.60 5.25 11.72
CA ASP A 98 4.37 4.55 12.99
C ASP A 98 4.17 3.05 12.77
N ILE A 99 4.55 2.26 13.77
CA ILE A 99 4.19 0.84 13.84
C ILE A 99 2.72 0.72 14.23
N ALA A 100 1.95 -0.07 13.49
CA ALA A 100 0.50 -0.15 13.69
C ALA A 100 0.12 -0.68 15.08
N SER A 101 0.89 -1.60 15.67
CA SER A 101 0.69 -2.10 17.03
C SER A 101 0.80 -1.02 18.10
N GLU A 102 1.63 0.00 17.86
CA GLU A 102 1.79 1.14 18.75
C GLU A 102 0.73 2.22 18.47
N TYR A 103 0.50 2.52 17.18
CA TYR A 103 -0.44 3.55 16.77
C TYR A 103 -1.87 3.29 17.31
N ARG A 104 -2.35 2.04 17.26
CA ARG A 104 -3.71 1.67 17.66
C ARG A 104 -4.06 1.97 19.13
N TYR A 105 -3.06 2.16 19.98
CA TYR A 105 -3.25 2.46 21.42
C TYR A 105 -2.97 3.91 21.77
N ARG A 106 -2.60 4.73 20.79
CA ARG A 106 -2.32 6.15 21.00
C ARG A 106 -3.55 7.01 20.69
N SER A 107 -3.54 8.23 21.21
CA SER A 107 -4.41 9.32 20.79
C SER A 107 -3.58 10.32 19.98
N PRO A 108 -3.39 10.10 18.67
CA PRO A 108 -2.48 10.91 17.87
C PRO A 108 -3.05 12.32 17.68
N VAL A 109 -2.16 13.32 17.67
CA VAL A 109 -2.49 14.65 17.16
C VAL A 109 -2.40 14.60 15.65
N VAL A 110 -3.52 14.84 14.96
CA VAL A 110 -3.61 14.77 13.51
C VAL A 110 -3.51 16.18 12.93
N PRO A 111 -2.42 16.52 12.20
CA PRO A 111 -2.34 17.78 11.48
C PRO A 111 -3.44 17.88 10.42
N LYS A 112 -3.89 19.11 10.12
CA LYS A 112 -4.90 19.35 9.09
C LYS A 112 -4.44 18.78 7.74
N ASN A 113 -5.40 18.28 6.96
CA ASN A 113 -5.16 17.76 5.62
C ASN A 113 -4.07 16.65 5.54
N THR A 114 -3.99 15.81 6.57
CA THR A 114 -3.08 14.65 6.59
C THR A 114 -3.69 13.46 5.86
N LEU A 115 -2.96 12.91 4.89
CA LEU A 115 -3.27 11.61 4.26
C LEU A 115 -2.78 10.48 5.16
N PHE A 116 -3.69 9.57 5.54
CA PHE A 116 -3.35 8.36 6.28
C PHE A 116 -3.09 7.20 5.32
N VAL A 117 -1.89 6.63 5.37
CA VAL A 117 -1.47 5.55 4.46
C VAL A 117 -1.24 4.28 5.25
N THR A 118 -1.92 3.21 4.90
CA THR A 118 -1.67 1.86 5.43
C THR A 118 -0.98 1.00 4.39
N ILE A 119 -0.03 0.17 4.83
CA ILE A 119 0.71 -0.75 3.96
C ILE A 119 0.61 -2.16 4.53
N SER A 120 0.15 -3.10 3.72
CA SER A 120 0.04 -4.51 4.10
C SER A 120 0.12 -5.42 2.88
N GLN A 121 0.82 -6.56 3.00
CA GLN A 121 0.78 -7.58 1.96
C GLN A 121 -0.58 -8.27 1.92
N SER A 122 -1.08 -8.79 3.05
CA SER A 122 -2.33 -9.53 3.14
C SER A 122 -3.59 -8.66 3.21
N GLY A 123 -3.44 -7.43 3.73
CA GLY A 123 -4.57 -6.56 4.04
C GLY A 123 -5.45 -7.04 5.20
N GLU A 124 -5.00 -8.04 5.95
CA GLU A 124 -5.73 -8.63 7.09
C GLU A 124 -4.93 -8.54 8.42
N THR A 125 -3.84 -7.79 8.45
CA THR A 125 -3.05 -7.58 9.66
C THR A 125 -3.90 -6.85 10.71
N ALA A 126 -4.20 -7.51 11.83
CA ALA A 126 -5.13 -7.02 12.85
C ALA A 126 -4.79 -5.62 13.37
N ASP A 127 -3.51 -5.35 13.64
CA ASP A 127 -3.05 -4.05 14.12
C ASP A 127 -3.22 -2.95 13.07
N THR A 128 -2.95 -3.25 11.80
CA THR A 128 -3.10 -2.29 10.69
C THR A 128 -4.59 -1.97 10.46
N LEU A 129 -5.48 -2.96 10.54
CA LEU A 129 -6.93 -2.74 10.46
C LEU A 129 -7.45 -1.92 11.63
N ALA A 130 -7.00 -2.20 12.84
CA ALA A 130 -7.38 -1.42 14.01
C ALA A 130 -6.89 0.03 13.92
N ALA A 131 -5.67 0.25 13.40
CA ALA A 131 -5.12 1.57 13.14
C ALA A 131 -5.93 2.34 12.08
N LEU A 132 -6.33 1.67 10.98
CA LEU A 132 -7.18 2.27 9.95
C LEU A 132 -8.53 2.73 10.53
N ARG A 133 -9.19 1.89 11.33
CA ARG A 133 -10.48 2.21 11.94
C ARG A 133 -10.38 3.39 12.91
N LEU A 134 -9.33 3.42 13.73
CA LEU A 134 -9.03 4.57 14.58
C LEU A 134 -8.80 5.86 13.77
N ALA A 135 -8.05 5.77 12.67
CA ALA A 135 -7.76 6.90 11.80
C ALA A 135 -9.04 7.49 11.16
N LYS A 136 -10.01 6.67 10.79
CA LYS A 136 -11.30 7.12 10.24
C LYS A 136 -12.09 8.01 11.21
N GLU A 137 -11.88 7.84 12.51
CA GLU A 137 -12.52 8.64 13.56
C GLU A 137 -11.65 9.85 13.99
N ALA A 138 -10.36 9.83 13.65
CA ALA A 138 -9.39 10.82 14.13
C ALA A 138 -9.28 12.10 13.26
N GLY A 139 -10.05 12.23 12.18
CA GLY A 139 -10.12 13.45 11.37
C GLY A 139 -9.04 13.60 10.29
N TYR A 140 -8.45 12.50 9.82
CA TYR A 140 -7.59 12.51 8.61
C TYR A 140 -8.37 12.96 7.36
N LEU A 141 -7.66 13.53 6.39
CA LEU A 141 -8.24 13.99 5.12
C LEU A 141 -8.85 12.84 4.32
N ALA A 142 -8.13 11.74 4.24
CA ALA A 142 -8.53 10.49 3.59
C ALA A 142 -7.61 9.35 4.03
N THR A 143 -8.02 8.12 3.79
CA THR A 143 -7.24 6.90 4.00
C THR A 143 -6.84 6.27 2.67
N LEU A 144 -5.59 5.84 2.55
CA LEU A 144 -5.06 5.11 1.40
C LEU A 144 -4.51 3.76 1.83
N ALA A 145 -4.97 2.66 1.22
CA ALA A 145 -4.37 1.34 1.38
C ALA A 145 -3.39 1.04 0.23
N ILE A 146 -2.15 0.68 0.56
CA ILE A 146 -1.22 0.02 -0.36
C ILE A 146 -1.21 -1.46 0.02
N CYS A 147 -1.81 -2.31 -0.83
CA CYS A 147 -2.09 -3.71 -0.49
C CYS A 147 -1.89 -4.62 -1.69
N ASN A 148 -1.59 -5.90 -1.44
CA ASN A 148 -1.44 -6.88 -2.52
C ASN A 148 -2.72 -7.69 -2.78
N VAL A 149 -3.57 -7.89 -1.75
CA VAL A 149 -4.80 -8.69 -1.87
C VAL A 149 -6.01 -7.80 -2.10
N PRO A 150 -6.65 -7.87 -3.29
CA PRO A 150 -7.69 -6.91 -3.69
C PRO A 150 -8.97 -6.98 -2.85
N GLU A 151 -9.35 -8.16 -2.38
CA GLU A 151 -10.61 -8.37 -1.63
C GLU A 151 -10.40 -8.32 -0.10
N SER A 152 -9.26 -7.82 0.37
CA SER A 152 -8.95 -7.74 1.79
C SER A 152 -9.77 -6.69 2.53
N SER A 153 -9.87 -6.84 3.86
CA SER A 153 -10.57 -5.89 4.71
C SER A 153 -9.96 -4.48 4.63
N LEU A 154 -8.64 -4.39 4.54
CA LEU A 154 -7.94 -3.11 4.41
C LEU A 154 -8.35 -2.36 3.15
N VAL A 155 -8.46 -3.07 2.02
CA VAL A 155 -8.90 -2.52 0.73
C VAL A 155 -10.35 -2.05 0.80
N ARG A 156 -11.24 -2.88 1.37
CA ARG A 156 -12.66 -2.53 1.46
C ARG A 156 -12.97 -1.36 2.38
N GLU A 157 -12.13 -1.16 3.40
CA GLU A 157 -12.36 -0.12 4.41
C GLU A 157 -11.65 1.21 4.11
N SER A 158 -10.77 1.27 3.11
CA SER A 158 -10.02 2.49 2.76
C SER A 158 -10.72 3.32 1.68
N ASP A 159 -10.52 4.65 1.71
CA ASP A 159 -11.11 5.57 0.73
C ASP A 159 -10.41 5.49 -0.64
N LEU A 160 -9.09 5.31 -0.61
CA LEU A 160 -8.22 5.16 -1.77
C LEU A 160 -7.47 3.83 -1.67
N VAL A 161 -7.17 3.22 -2.82
CA VAL A 161 -6.52 1.92 -2.87
C VAL A 161 -5.48 1.86 -3.98
N MET A 162 -4.29 1.39 -3.65
CA MET A 162 -3.23 1.03 -4.59
C MET A 162 -2.85 -0.44 -4.43
N LEU A 163 -3.23 -1.27 -5.39
CA LEU A 163 -2.86 -2.69 -5.38
C LEU A 163 -1.46 -2.88 -5.93
N THR A 164 -0.61 -3.65 -5.24
CA THR A 164 0.77 -3.91 -5.70
C THR A 164 0.84 -4.95 -6.82
N ARG A 165 -0.16 -5.82 -6.96
CA ARG A 165 -0.21 -6.87 -8.00
C ARG A 165 1.02 -7.77 -8.01
N ALA A 166 1.61 -8.04 -6.83
CA ALA A 166 2.82 -8.86 -6.71
C ALA A 166 2.56 -10.37 -6.86
N GLY A 167 1.29 -10.77 -6.97
CA GLY A 167 0.89 -12.17 -6.93
C GLY A 167 1.02 -12.77 -5.52
N PRO A 168 0.79 -14.08 -5.35
CA PRO A 168 0.88 -14.73 -4.05
C PRO A 168 2.33 -14.76 -3.53
N GLU A 169 2.53 -14.42 -2.26
CA GLU A 169 3.79 -14.55 -1.53
C GLU A 169 3.58 -15.57 -0.40
N ILE A 170 4.30 -16.67 -0.46
CA ILE A 170 4.16 -17.84 0.44
C ILE A 170 5.35 -17.91 1.41
N GLY A 171 6.51 -17.40 1.01
CA GLY A 171 7.67 -17.30 1.86
C GLY A 171 7.38 -16.44 3.10
N VAL A 172 7.88 -16.87 4.26
CA VAL A 172 7.64 -16.16 5.53
C VAL A 172 8.29 -14.79 5.55
N ALA A 173 9.52 -14.68 5.04
CA ALA A 173 10.21 -13.41 4.90
C ALA A 173 9.75 -12.70 3.61
N ALA A 174 9.35 -11.45 3.73
CA ALA A 174 8.89 -10.67 2.57
C ALA A 174 10.04 -10.41 1.59
N THR A 175 9.77 -10.60 0.32
CA THR A 175 10.68 -10.35 -0.79
C THR A 175 10.03 -9.44 -1.84
N LYS A 176 9.30 -10.00 -2.80
CA LYS A 176 8.61 -9.25 -3.84
C LYS A 176 7.54 -8.30 -3.30
N ALA A 177 6.85 -8.65 -2.20
CA ALA A 177 5.87 -7.75 -1.58
C ALA A 177 6.54 -6.46 -1.08
N PHE A 178 7.72 -6.54 -0.46
CA PHE A 178 8.47 -5.36 -0.03
C PHE A 178 8.87 -4.48 -1.22
N THR A 179 9.45 -5.08 -2.27
CA THR A 179 9.91 -4.35 -3.45
C THR A 179 8.75 -3.66 -4.18
N THR A 180 7.60 -4.34 -4.31
CA THR A 180 6.41 -3.75 -4.94
C THR A 180 5.75 -2.68 -4.07
N GLN A 181 5.83 -2.77 -2.73
CA GLN A 181 5.42 -1.69 -1.83
C GLN A 181 6.29 -0.45 -2.01
N ILE A 182 7.61 -0.59 -2.13
CA ILE A 182 8.50 0.53 -2.46
C ILE A 182 8.14 1.14 -3.82
N THR A 183 7.83 0.32 -4.82
CA THR A 183 7.39 0.80 -6.14
C THR A 183 6.10 1.61 -6.02
N ALA A 184 5.08 1.09 -5.32
CA ALA A 184 3.81 1.78 -5.11
C ALA A 184 3.97 3.10 -4.31
N LEU A 185 4.84 3.10 -3.30
CA LEU A 185 5.16 4.30 -2.52
C LEU A 185 5.92 5.34 -3.35
N THR A 186 6.82 4.91 -4.24
CA THR A 186 7.49 5.82 -5.19
C THR A 186 6.48 6.45 -6.14
N MET A 187 5.49 5.69 -6.61
CA MET A 187 4.39 6.23 -7.40
C MET A 187 3.57 7.24 -6.60
N LEU A 188 3.31 6.99 -5.30
CA LEU A 188 2.63 7.96 -4.43
C LEU A 188 3.44 9.26 -4.30
N VAL A 189 4.76 9.18 -4.13
CA VAL A 189 5.65 10.35 -4.12
C VAL A 189 5.50 11.16 -5.41
N ILE A 190 5.54 10.50 -6.58
CA ILE A 190 5.38 11.16 -7.88
C ILE A 190 3.99 11.83 -7.99
N ALA A 191 2.93 11.14 -7.56
CA ALA A 191 1.57 11.66 -7.59
C ALA A 191 1.43 12.91 -6.70
N LEU A 192 1.93 12.86 -5.47
CA LEU A 192 1.90 13.99 -4.54
C LEU A 192 2.75 15.18 -5.04
N ALA A 193 3.91 14.90 -5.66
CA ALA A 193 4.80 15.95 -6.17
C ALA A 193 4.19 16.78 -7.31
N LYS A 194 3.21 16.26 -8.06
CA LYS A 194 2.49 17.00 -9.11
C LYS A 194 1.69 18.19 -8.57
N HIS A 195 1.37 18.18 -7.28
CA HIS A 195 0.58 19.20 -6.61
C HIS A 195 1.42 20.16 -5.75
N ARG A 196 2.75 20.24 -6.02
CA ARG A 196 3.71 21.05 -5.24
C ARG A 196 4.43 22.09 -6.09
#